data_926cb059461ac0a1070f7b2c2c2d2627
#
_entry.id   926cb059461ac0a1070f7b2c2c2d2627
#
_cell.length_a   1.000
_cell.length_b   1.000
_cell.length_c   1.000
_cell.angle_alpha   90.00
_cell.angle_beta   90.00
_cell.angle_gamma   90.00
#
_symmetry.space_group_name_H-M   'P 1'
#
loop_
_entity.id
_entity.type
_entity.pdbx_description
1 polymer ?
#
loop_
_entity_poly.entity_id
_entity_poly.type
_entity_poly.pdbx_seq_one_letter_code
_entity_poly.pdbx_strand_id
1 'polypeptide(L)'
;MKKWTALFLAVMMMTSILGSCGSDEEEFAIELPVVKKPTYMIYYGVVDEDVVENAKQYDIAILHPRQGDLKRKQVEEIQSAGTKVLGYIAVGEDLRTAGMTAADLLADERFTGDGSGPKVDARAEGETSLAAADIKGVTSPGGSGFASYYLDDNDKDGKPDFNPYFTCAYTNIGDPAWYDVLDGMQFDGADNVPGIREILTTDFGRGLGCDGLFLDTVDTCAPNSYTSDDDPGKTRFEWTAPGVKDFMARIKQNYPEKLICQNRGLFFYNHLLEHYRYSPREKVDYLFYESYMLDSNSSQLFNEGFFADNKFSQLPKLSVEASRPDGFTVLSLGYAEGPEEYSLKKALDGKKGLGRDILLREIAETENYAGFSHYITNADLTIINDFVLHNRIIEDEENPVWSSVYNNSTEWPPHEPEPRVGICAAIPTKGGATVYWDVALDKTGVSYVLFYSEKPFDFAADPELKKVKKILLAPTITPEYEQGQNDALPYQAEVDGLESGKEYYLVIRAFDKSENHNDERNTVYLTVTPN
;
A
#
# COMPACT_ATOMS: atom_id res chain seq x y z
N MET A 1 -34.75 -18.12 8.87
CA MET A 1 -33.73 -19.02 9.44
C MET A 1 -33.18 -19.87 8.29
N LYS A 2 -32.12 -19.48 7.65
CA LYS A 2 -31.25 -20.32 6.82
C LYS A 2 -29.84 -19.75 7.00
N LYS A 3 -28.99 -20.53 7.68
CA LYS A 3 -27.56 -20.26 7.87
C LYS A 3 -26.87 -20.42 6.52
N TRP A 4 -26.17 -19.41 6.07
CA TRP A 4 -25.18 -19.52 5.01
C TRP A 4 -23.81 -19.58 5.66
N THR A 5 -23.22 -20.75 5.57
CA THR A 5 -21.85 -21.04 5.97
C THR A 5 -20.93 -20.52 4.87
N ALA A 6 -20.01 -19.65 5.21
CA ALA A 6 -18.91 -19.24 4.35
C ALA A 6 -18.05 -20.47 4.07
N LEU A 7 -17.92 -20.83 2.80
CA LEU A 7 -17.09 -21.92 2.31
C LEU A 7 -15.69 -21.38 2.03
N PHE A 8 -14.78 -21.54 3.00
CA PHE A 8 -13.36 -21.44 2.75
C PHE A 8 -12.96 -22.59 1.84
N LEU A 9 -12.58 -22.31 0.62
CA LEU A 9 -12.01 -23.31 -0.30
C LEU A 9 -10.54 -23.52 0.09
N ALA A 10 -10.31 -24.39 1.09
CA ALA A 10 -9.02 -25.02 1.27
C ALA A 10 -8.88 -26.05 0.16
N VAL A 11 -8.05 -25.79 -0.84
CA VAL A 11 -7.66 -26.76 -1.84
C VAL A 11 -6.73 -27.76 -1.17
N MET A 12 -7.31 -28.82 -0.63
CA MET A 12 -6.57 -30.01 -0.24
C MET A 12 -6.28 -30.79 -1.53
N MET A 13 -5.10 -30.66 -2.11
CA MET A 13 -4.61 -31.60 -3.10
C MET A 13 -4.14 -32.86 -2.40
N MET A 14 -4.97 -33.90 -2.44
CA MET A 14 -4.55 -35.27 -2.19
C MET A 14 -3.69 -35.74 -3.37
N THR A 15 -2.39 -35.85 -3.16
CA THR A 15 -1.51 -36.57 -4.07
C THR A 15 -1.77 -38.07 -3.93
N SER A 16 -2.37 -38.67 -4.94
CA SER A 16 -2.48 -40.13 -5.09
C SER A 16 -1.10 -40.69 -5.39
N ILE A 17 -0.53 -41.41 -4.44
CA ILE A 17 0.68 -42.21 -4.62
C ILE A 17 0.29 -43.44 -5.45
N LEU A 18 0.64 -43.47 -6.73
CA LEU A 18 0.72 -44.70 -7.54
C LEU A 18 2.18 -45.19 -7.44
N GLY A 19 2.37 -46.28 -6.70
CA GLY A 19 3.65 -46.94 -6.58
C GLY A 19 4.13 -47.49 -7.93
N SER A 20 5.29 -47.01 -8.37
CA SER A 20 6.11 -47.63 -9.40
C SER A 20 7.46 -47.97 -8.79
N CYS A 21 7.79 -49.26 -8.71
CA CYS A 21 9.13 -49.72 -8.38
C CYS A 21 10.07 -49.45 -9.56
N GLY A 22 10.78 -48.32 -9.47
CA GLY A 22 11.91 -47.97 -10.32
C GLY A 22 12.87 -47.15 -9.45
N SER A 23 14.14 -47.45 -9.50
CA SER A 23 15.21 -46.81 -8.75
C SER A 23 15.55 -45.41 -9.29
N ASP A 24 14.56 -44.57 -9.50
CA ASP A 24 14.71 -43.15 -9.83
C ASP A 24 14.48 -42.36 -8.53
N GLU A 25 15.49 -41.60 -8.12
CA GLU A 25 15.42 -40.69 -6.99
C GLU A 25 14.25 -39.74 -7.21
N GLU A 26 13.18 -39.83 -6.40
CA GLU A 26 12.00 -38.98 -6.53
C GLU A 26 12.39 -37.51 -6.31
N GLU A 27 12.22 -36.70 -7.33
CA GLU A 27 12.33 -35.26 -7.21
C GLU A 27 11.04 -34.72 -6.57
N PHE A 28 11.17 -34.11 -5.37
CA PHE A 28 10.02 -33.50 -4.69
C PHE A 28 9.72 -32.14 -5.32
N ALA A 29 8.73 -32.09 -6.21
CA ALA A 29 8.28 -30.86 -6.84
C ALA A 29 7.24 -30.13 -5.96
N ILE A 30 7.32 -28.81 -5.90
CA ILE A 30 6.28 -27.92 -5.40
C ILE A 30 5.95 -26.91 -6.49
N GLU A 31 4.71 -26.45 -6.54
CA GLU A 31 4.30 -25.36 -7.41
C GLU A 31 4.48 -24.04 -6.68
N LEU A 32 5.29 -23.16 -7.23
CA LEU A 32 5.53 -21.81 -6.70
C LEU A 32 4.62 -20.82 -7.43
N PRO A 33 4.06 -19.83 -6.74
CA PRO A 33 3.24 -18.81 -7.37
C PRO A 33 4.09 -17.86 -8.22
N VAL A 34 3.60 -17.54 -9.41
CA VAL A 34 4.12 -16.46 -10.26
C VAL A 34 3.24 -15.21 -10.05
N VAL A 35 3.85 -14.09 -9.79
CA VAL A 35 3.17 -12.80 -9.63
C VAL A 35 3.65 -11.83 -10.70
N LYS A 36 2.71 -11.34 -11.50
CA LYS A 36 2.95 -10.27 -12.46
C LYS A 36 2.53 -8.94 -11.82
N LYS A 37 3.44 -7.97 -11.81
CA LYS A 37 3.11 -6.61 -11.38
C LYS A 37 2.06 -5.99 -12.30
N PRO A 38 0.99 -5.40 -11.74
CA PRO A 38 -0.01 -4.73 -12.55
C PRO A 38 0.58 -3.50 -13.25
N THR A 39 0.10 -3.24 -14.44
CA THR A 39 0.27 -1.95 -15.11
C THR A 39 -0.85 -1.03 -14.66
N TYR A 40 -0.58 0.27 -14.58
CA TYR A 40 -1.64 1.21 -14.23
C TYR A 40 -1.50 2.53 -14.97
N MET A 41 -2.61 3.27 -15.06
CA MET A 41 -2.64 4.67 -15.45
C MET A 41 -3.45 5.49 -14.44
N ILE A 42 -3.15 6.79 -14.36
CA ILE A 42 -3.96 7.77 -13.62
C ILE A 42 -4.29 8.94 -14.55
N TYR A 43 -5.55 9.39 -14.53
CA TYR A 43 -6.00 10.48 -15.40
C TYR A 43 -7.16 11.28 -14.77
N TYR A 44 -7.01 12.61 -14.74
CA TYR A 44 -7.99 13.52 -14.14
C TYR A 44 -8.68 14.42 -15.17
N GLY A 45 -8.30 14.36 -16.44
CA GLY A 45 -8.99 15.06 -17.51
C GLY A 45 -10.35 14.44 -17.87
N VAL A 46 -11.04 15.06 -18.83
CA VAL A 46 -12.35 14.56 -19.31
C VAL A 46 -12.19 13.18 -19.95
N VAL A 47 -12.99 12.22 -19.50
CA VAL A 47 -12.96 10.85 -20.02
C VAL A 47 -13.80 10.78 -21.31
N ASP A 48 -13.12 10.77 -22.44
CA ASP A 48 -13.71 10.58 -23.78
C ASP A 48 -13.46 9.15 -24.31
N GLU A 49 -13.79 8.89 -25.57
CA GLU A 49 -13.60 7.58 -26.20
C GLU A 49 -12.10 7.21 -26.29
N ASP A 50 -11.22 8.16 -26.55
CA ASP A 50 -9.77 7.92 -26.64
C ASP A 50 -9.20 7.55 -25.26
N VAL A 51 -9.66 8.18 -24.20
CA VAL A 51 -9.28 7.83 -22.81
C VAL A 51 -9.74 6.43 -22.47
N VAL A 52 -10.97 6.06 -22.83
CA VAL A 52 -11.51 4.70 -22.60
C VAL A 52 -10.67 3.66 -23.33
N GLU A 53 -10.33 3.87 -24.60
CA GLU A 53 -9.51 2.94 -25.37
C GLU A 53 -8.08 2.80 -24.81
N ASN A 54 -7.49 3.90 -24.34
CA ASN A 54 -6.18 3.84 -23.69
C ASN A 54 -6.24 3.11 -22.34
N ALA A 55 -7.26 3.36 -21.53
CA ALA A 55 -7.44 2.72 -20.22
C ALA A 55 -7.50 1.20 -20.32
N LYS A 56 -8.10 0.65 -21.38
CA LYS A 56 -8.20 -0.79 -21.64
C LYS A 56 -6.83 -1.50 -21.81
N GLN A 57 -5.73 -0.75 -21.98
CA GLN A 57 -4.39 -1.31 -22.15
C GLN A 57 -3.70 -1.60 -20.81
N TYR A 58 -4.30 -1.16 -19.69
CA TYR A 58 -3.74 -1.27 -18.36
C TYR A 58 -4.52 -2.25 -17.49
N ASP A 59 -3.86 -2.81 -16.49
CA ASP A 59 -4.54 -3.65 -15.49
C ASP A 59 -5.40 -2.81 -14.54
N ILE A 60 -5.00 -1.52 -14.31
CA ILE A 60 -5.70 -0.59 -13.42
C ILE A 60 -5.80 0.80 -14.08
N ALA A 61 -6.97 1.41 -14.01
CA ALA A 61 -7.21 2.81 -14.39
C ALA A 61 -7.75 3.60 -13.20
N ILE A 62 -7.00 4.60 -12.74
CA ILE A 62 -7.41 5.55 -11.69
C ILE A 62 -7.99 6.78 -12.40
N LEU A 63 -9.28 7.03 -12.20
CA LEU A 63 -10.01 8.10 -12.88
C LEU A 63 -10.67 9.04 -11.88
N HIS A 64 -10.72 10.35 -12.21
CA HIS A 64 -11.38 11.34 -11.37
C HIS A 64 -12.87 11.47 -11.76
N PRO A 65 -13.83 10.99 -10.92
CA PRO A 65 -15.24 10.91 -11.32
C PRO A 65 -15.91 12.27 -11.59
N ARG A 66 -15.48 13.32 -10.85
CA ARG A 66 -16.05 14.68 -11.02
C ARG A 66 -15.40 15.42 -12.18
N GLN A 67 -14.07 15.59 -12.17
CA GLN A 67 -13.35 16.34 -13.20
C GLN A 67 -13.42 15.64 -14.56
N GLY A 68 -13.35 14.31 -14.56
CA GLY A 68 -13.45 13.48 -15.74
C GLY A 68 -14.86 13.34 -16.32
N ASP A 69 -15.88 13.86 -15.63
CA ASP A 69 -17.30 13.61 -15.97
C ASP A 69 -17.56 12.13 -16.27
N LEU A 70 -16.97 11.26 -15.42
CA LEU A 70 -16.97 9.82 -15.59
C LEU A 70 -18.40 9.27 -15.57
N LYS A 71 -18.72 8.40 -16.51
CA LYS A 71 -20.04 7.80 -16.66
C LYS A 71 -19.96 6.28 -16.51
N ARG A 72 -21.02 5.70 -15.98
CA ARG A 72 -21.16 4.25 -15.81
C ARG A 72 -20.79 3.47 -17.08
N LYS A 73 -21.30 3.88 -18.26
CA LYS A 73 -21.02 3.20 -19.52
C LYS A 73 -19.52 3.14 -19.82
N GLN A 74 -18.75 4.19 -19.53
CA GLN A 74 -17.31 4.22 -19.72
C GLN A 74 -16.61 3.26 -18.75
N VAL A 75 -17.03 3.21 -17.48
CA VAL A 75 -16.53 2.26 -16.50
C VAL A 75 -16.78 0.81 -16.95
N GLU A 76 -18.01 0.47 -17.33
CA GLU A 76 -18.38 -0.85 -17.84
C GLU A 76 -17.55 -1.24 -19.08
N GLU A 77 -17.31 -0.29 -19.95
CA GLU A 77 -16.53 -0.50 -21.18
C GLU A 77 -15.05 -0.78 -20.88
N ILE A 78 -14.43 -0.04 -19.98
CA ILE A 78 -13.05 -0.26 -19.52
C ILE A 78 -12.96 -1.63 -18.81
N GLN A 79 -13.88 -1.94 -17.90
CA GLN A 79 -13.94 -3.19 -17.17
C GLN A 79 -14.12 -4.40 -18.10
N SER A 80 -14.79 -4.23 -19.25
CA SER A 80 -14.98 -5.31 -20.23
C SER A 80 -13.67 -5.83 -20.83
N ALA A 81 -12.60 -5.06 -20.79
CA ALA A 81 -11.24 -5.45 -21.18
C ALA A 81 -10.45 -6.15 -20.07
N GLY A 82 -11.00 -6.23 -18.84
CA GLY A 82 -10.34 -6.79 -17.68
C GLY A 82 -9.65 -5.76 -16.79
N THR A 83 -9.64 -4.48 -17.19
CA THR A 83 -9.05 -3.37 -16.44
C THR A 83 -9.88 -3.07 -15.19
N LYS A 84 -9.23 -2.92 -14.04
CA LYS A 84 -9.86 -2.47 -12.80
C LYS A 84 -9.97 -0.95 -12.80
N VAL A 85 -11.16 -0.41 -12.55
CA VAL A 85 -11.38 1.04 -12.47
C VAL A 85 -11.46 1.47 -11.02
N LEU A 86 -10.58 2.39 -10.61
CA LEU A 86 -10.60 3.01 -9.28
C LEU A 86 -11.06 4.46 -9.41
N GLY A 87 -12.10 4.83 -8.64
CA GLY A 87 -12.60 6.19 -8.62
C GLY A 87 -11.91 7.03 -7.55
N TYR A 88 -11.45 8.23 -7.92
CA TYR A 88 -10.86 9.20 -6.99
C TYR A 88 -11.88 9.72 -5.98
N ILE A 89 -11.44 9.85 -4.71
CA ILE A 89 -12.16 10.55 -3.65
C ILE A 89 -11.18 11.13 -2.63
N ALA A 90 -11.35 12.41 -2.26
CA ALA A 90 -10.63 13.01 -1.14
C ALA A 90 -11.30 12.60 0.18
N VAL A 91 -10.52 12.19 1.17
CA VAL A 91 -11.03 11.72 2.46
C VAL A 91 -10.65 12.63 3.63
N GLY A 92 -9.56 13.38 3.52
CA GLY A 92 -9.10 14.33 4.53
C GLY A 92 -9.53 15.78 4.27
N GLU A 93 -10.28 16.01 3.18
CA GLU A 93 -10.79 17.34 2.79
C GLU A 93 -12.21 17.22 2.22
N ASP A 94 -13.02 18.23 2.47
CA ASP A 94 -14.38 18.31 1.93
C ASP A 94 -14.40 19.08 0.61
N LEU A 95 -14.38 18.36 -0.52
CA LEU A 95 -14.39 18.96 -1.86
C LEU A 95 -15.64 19.79 -2.16
N ARG A 96 -16.72 19.68 -1.38
CA ARG A 96 -17.92 20.51 -1.51
C ARG A 96 -17.64 21.95 -1.10
N THR A 97 -16.64 22.18 -0.26
CA THR A 97 -16.30 23.49 0.31
C THR A 97 -15.30 24.28 -0.52
N ALA A 98 -14.84 23.76 -1.65
CA ALA A 98 -13.84 24.41 -2.50
C ALA A 98 -14.22 25.86 -2.85
N GLY A 99 -13.38 26.82 -2.44
CA GLY A 99 -13.59 28.25 -2.65
C GLY A 99 -14.63 28.91 -1.75
N MET A 100 -15.18 28.19 -0.77
CA MET A 100 -16.11 28.72 0.24
C MET A 100 -15.34 29.35 1.40
N THR A 101 -16.03 30.19 2.17
CA THR A 101 -15.56 30.73 3.44
C THR A 101 -16.27 30.06 4.62
N ALA A 102 -15.76 30.20 5.83
CA ALA A 102 -16.43 29.70 7.03
C ALA A 102 -17.85 30.29 7.21
N ALA A 103 -18.09 31.53 6.75
CA ALA A 103 -19.42 32.13 6.77
C ALA A 103 -20.38 31.46 5.78
N ASP A 104 -19.88 31.04 4.61
CA ASP A 104 -20.68 30.30 3.64
C ASP A 104 -21.05 28.92 4.18
N LEU A 105 -20.14 28.25 4.88
CA LEU A 105 -20.41 26.98 5.52
C LEU A 105 -21.50 27.09 6.58
N LEU A 106 -21.48 28.12 7.43
CA LEU A 106 -22.51 28.35 8.45
C LEU A 106 -23.90 28.67 7.86
N ALA A 107 -23.93 29.18 6.64
CA ALA A 107 -25.18 29.51 5.96
C ALA A 107 -25.86 28.31 5.28
N ASP A 108 -25.20 27.13 5.26
CA ASP A 108 -25.68 25.95 4.56
C ASP A 108 -25.72 24.73 5.52
N GLU A 109 -26.92 24.14 5.68
CA GLU A 109 -27.19 23.02 6.59
C GLU A 109 -26.32 21.78 6.29
N ARG A 110 -25.80 21.61 5.09
CA ARG A 110 -24.91 20.51 4.73
C ARG A 110 -23.60 20.53 5.51
N PHE A 111 -23.15 21.69 5.96
CA PHE A 111 -21.86 21.91 6.62
C PHE A 111 -21.98 22.20 8.13
N THR A 112 -23.20 22.36 8.61
CA THR A 112 -23.44 22.61 10.04
C THR A 112 -23.67 21.33 10.85
N GLY A 113 -24.25 20.30 10.25
CA GLY A 113 -24.42 18.99 10.86
C GLY A 113 -25.07 19.06 12.25
N ASP A 114 -24.38 18.50 13.26
CA ASP A 114 -24.81 18.54 14.66
C ASP A 114 -24.42 19.85 15.38
N GLY A 115 -23.73 20.75 14.71
CA GLY A 115 -23.28 22.04 15.24
C GLY A 115 -22.19 21.95 16.29
N SER A 116 -21.58 20.79 16.51
CA SER A 116 -20.58 20.56 17.57
C SER A 116 -19.14 20.78 17.14
N GLY A 117 -18.89 21.16 15.88
CA GLY A 117 -17.55 21.45 15.35
C GLY A 117 -17.31 22.95 15.15
N PRO A 118 -16.13 23.35 14.66
CA PRO A 118 -15.01 22.45 14.32
C PRO A 118 -14.34 21.86 15.57
N LYS A 119 -13.51 20.84 15.38
CA LYS A 119 -12.82 20.13 16.46
C LYS A 119 -11.33 20.45 16.49
N VAL A 120 -10.79 20.39 17.71
CA VAL A 120 -9.36 20.45 18.01
C VAL A 120 -8.93 19.21 18.78
N ASP A 121 -7.61 19.02 18.88
CA ASP A 121 -7.00 17.97 19.68
C ASP A 121 -7.51 17.99 21.14
N ALA A 122 -7.98 16.86 21.62
CA ALA A 122 -8.49 16.69 22.99
C ALA A 122 -7.40 16.27 23.97
N ARG A 123 -6.17 15.98 23.52
CA ARG A 123 -5.05 15.61 24.40
C ARG A 123 -4.71 16.77 25.34
N ALA A 124 -4.15 16.44 26.51
CA ALA A 124 -3.66 17.44 27.42
C ALA A 124 -2.49 18.25 26.79
N GLU A 125 -2.31 19.48 27.23
CA GLU A 125 -1.19 20.30 26.76
C GLU A 125 0.16 19.58 26.99
N GLY A 126 0.93 19.40 25.90
CA GLY A 126 2.22 18.69 25.90
C GLY A 126 2.10 17.17 25.77
N GLU A 127 0.92 16.60 25.72
CA GLU A 127 0.71 15.19 25.39
C GLU A 127 0.76 15.01 23.86
N THR A 128 1.68 14.16 23.39
CA THR A 128 1.89 13.89 21.95
C THR A 128 1.54 12.48 21.55
N SER A 129 1.28 11.57 22.52
CA SER A 129 0.96 10.17 22.20
C SER A 129 -0.36 10.05 21.47
N LEU A 130 -0.34 9.34 20.34
CA LEU A 130 -1.55 8.99 19.60
C LEU A 130 -2.44 7.99 20.37
N ALA A 131 -1.85 7.20 21.26
CA ALA A 131 -2.61 6.31 22.12
C ALA A 131 -3.51 7.06 23.13
N ALA A 132 -3.17 8.31 23.46
CA ALA A 132 -3.97 9.20 24.30
C ALA A 132 -4.98 10.03 23.49
N ALA A 133 -4.95 9.96 22.16
CA ALA A 133 -5.83 10.76 21.31
C ALA A 133 -7.29 10.31 21.44
N ASP A 134 -8.18 11.28 21.67
CA ASP A 134 -9.61 11.10 21.41
C ASP A 134 -9.88 11.58 19.98
N ILE A 135 -10.02 10.64 19.04
CA ILE A 135 -10.25 10.96 17.63
C ILE A 135 -11.51 11.78 17.36
N LYS A 136 -12.41 11.91 18.35
CA LYS A 136 -13.57 12.80 18.22
C LYS A 136 -13.21 14.26 18.49
N GLY A 137 -12.09 14.51 19.19
CA GLY A 137 -11.68 15.84 19.58
C GLY A 137 -12.68 16.55 20.51
N VAL A 138 -12.37 17.80 20.81
CA VAL A 138 -13.28 18.71 21.53
C VAL A 138 -13.65 19.87 20.62
N THR A 139 -14.78 20.53 20.91
CA THR A 139 -15.17 21.73 20.16
C THR A 139 -14.09 22.79 20.30
N SER A 140 -13.67 23.37 19.17
CA SER A 140 -12.66 24.44 19.11
C SER A 140 -13.07 25.65 19.96
N PRO A 141 -12.13 26.33 20.62
CA PRO A 141 -12.42 27.52 21.40
C PRO A 141 -13.17 28.58 20.58
N GLY A 142 -14.37 28.96 21.03
CA GLY A 142 -15.25 29.89 20.32
C GLY A 142 -15.96 29.31 19.09
N GLY A 143 -15.68 28.04 18.76
CA GLY A 143 -16.34 27.33 17.68
C GLY A 143 -17.66 26.75 18.13
N SER A 144 -18.71 26.93 17.31
CA SER A 144 -19.97 26.21 17.39
C SER A 144 -20.76 26.44 16.11
N GLY A 145 -21.55 25.46 15.72
CA GLY A 145 -22.41 25.56 14.56
C GLY A 145 -21.87 24.89 13.30
N PHE A 146 -20.66 24.39 13.27
CA PHE A 146 -20.12 23.56 12.20
C PHE A 146 -20.32 22.07 12.53
N ALA A 147 -20.25 21.23 11.52
CA ALA A 147 -20.29 19.79 11.68
C ALA A 147 -19.07 19.28 12.49
N SER A 148 -19.27 18.19 13.23
CA SER A 148 -18.26 17.60 14.14
C SER A 148 -16.96 17.21 13.45
N TYR A 149 -17.01 16.89 12.18
CA TYR A 149 -15.87 16.38 11.42
C TYR A 149 -14.93 17.46 10.87
N TYR A 150 -15.24 18.75 10.96
CA TYR A 150 -14.29 19.81 10.58
C TYR A 150 -13.22 20.02 11.64
N LEU A 151 -12.03 20.40 11.20
CA LEU A 151 -10.82 20.57 12.00
C LEU A 151 -10.42 22.04 12.11
N ASP A 152 -9.86 22.43 13.28
CA ASP A 152 -9.38 23.78 13.58
C ASP A 152 -8.23 23.70 14.61
N ASP A 153 -7.09 23.10 14.26
CA ASP A 153 -5.93 23.02 15.13
C ASP A 153 -4.78 23.95 14.71
N ASN A 154 -4.83 24.53 13.49
CA ASN A 154 -3.76 25.36 12.99
C ASN A 154 -3.71 26.72 13.68
N ASP A 155 -4.86 27.39 13.85
CA ASP A 155 -4.94 28.69 14.50
C ASP A 155 -5.93 28.79 15.67
N LYS A 156 -6.85 27.80 15.78
CA LYS A 156 -7.86 27.66 16.84
C LYS A 156 -8.78 28.89 16.96
N ASP A 157 -9.15 29.47 15.81
CA ASP A 157 -10.00 30.67 15.74
C ASP A 157 -11.50 30.35 15.85
N GLY A 158 -11.87 29.08 15.97
CA GLY A 158 -13.25 28.63 16.08
C GLY A 158 -13.93 28.40 14.73
N LYS A 159 -13.17 28.34 13.64
CA LYS A 159 -13.63 28.07 12.28
C LYS A 159 -12.86 26.90 11.69
N PRO A 160 -13.44 26.16 10.74
CA PRO A 160 -12.70 25.14 10.00
C PRO A 160 -11.44 25.71 9.34
N ASP A 161 -10.33 24.99 9.45
CA ASP A 161 -9.13 25.23 8.68
C ASP A 161 -9.32 24.81 7.22
N PHE A 162 -8.73 25.57 6.29
CA PHE A 162 -8.78 25.29 4.87
C PHE A 162 -7.38 25.03 4.31
N ASN A 163 -7.30 24.06 3.38
CA ASN A 163 -6.08 23.87 2.62
C ASN A 163 -5.82 25.10 1.73
N PRO A 164 -4.67 25.78 1.86
CA PRO A 164 -4.38 27.01 1.11
C PRO A 164 -4.18 26.79 -0.39
N TYR A 165 -3.94 25.54 -0.82
CA TYR A 165 -3.69 25.19 -2.23
C TYR A 165 -4.98 24.78 -2.94
N PHE A 166 -5.85 24.00 -2.28
CA PHE A 166 -7.09 23.46 -2.86
C PHE A 166 -8.34 24.15 -2.34
N THR A 167 -8.21 25.04 -1.35
CA THR A 167 -9.29 25.84 -0.76
C THR A 167 -10.44 25.02 -0.18
N CYS A 168 -10.21 23.75 0.15
CA CYS A 168 -11.16 22.86 0.79
C CYS A 168 -10.96 22.83 2.31
N ALA A 169 -12.04 22.71 3.08
CA ALA A 169 -11.97 22.56 4.53
C ALA A 169 -11.42 21.17 4.91
N TYR A 170 -10.50 21.12 5.87
CA TYR A 170 -9.97 19.87 6.39
C TYR A 170 -10.99 19.11 7.23
N THR A 171 -10.95 17.79 7.09
CA THR A 171 -11.89 16.89 7.78
C THR A 171 -11.16 15.79 8.56
N ASN A 172 -11.77 15.37 9.66
CA ASN A 172 -11.35 14.24 10.46
C ASN A 172 -11.80 12.93 9.79
N ILE A 173 -10.87 12.24 9.14
CA ILE A 173 -11.13 10.96 8.46
C ILE A 173 -11.75 9.93 9.43
N GLY A 174 -11.35 9.95 10.71
CA GLY A 174 -11.86 9.04 11.74
C GLY A 174 -13.24 9.39 12.29
N ASP A 175 -13.82 10.55 11.96
CA ASP A 175 -15.17 10.89 12.44
C ASP A 175 -16.24 10.06 11.68
N PRO A 176 -17.07 9.26 12.39
CA PRO A 176 -18.12 8.47 11.75
C PRO A 176 -19.14 9.30 10.94
N ALA A 177 -19.40 10.55 11.36
CA ALA A 177 -20.30 11.44 10.64
C ALA A 177 -19.72 11.86 9.29
N TRP A 178 -18.40 12.01 9.19
CA TRP A 178 -17.73 12.26 7.92
C TRP A 178 -17.86 11.09 6.95
N TYR A 179 -17.67 9.86 7.44
CA TYR A 179 -17.92 8.68 6.62
C TYR A 179 -19.35 8.66 6.07
N ASP A 180 -20.36 8.94 6.91
CA ASP A 180 -21.77 8.93 6.48
C ASP A 180 -22.05 10.00 5.40
N VAL A 181 -21.41 11.15 5.51
CA VAL A 181 -21.45 12.21 4.50
C VAL A 181 -20.80 11.72 3.20
N LEU A 182 -19.56 11.22 3.26
CA LEU A 182 -18.84 10.74 2.09
C LEU A 182 -19.56 9.58 1.39
N ASP A 183 -20.19 8.68 2.15
CA ASP A 183 -20.96 7.57 1.57
C ASP A 183 -22.21 8.06 0.83
N GLY A 184 -22.85 9.10 1.37
CA GLY A 184 -24.13 9.62 0.89
C GLY A 184 -24.05 10.71 -0.19
N MET A 185 -22.90 11.30 -0.46
CA MET A 185 -22.75 12.36 -1.48
C MET A 185 -23.12 11.89 -2.89
N GLN A 186 -23.67 12.80 -3.69
CA GLN A 186 -24.06 12.55 -5.08
C GLN A 186 -23.66 13.72 -5.99
N PHE A 187 -23.10 13.39 -7.15
CA PHE A 187 -22.66 14.39 -8.13
C PHE A 187 -23.82 15.22 -8.69
N ASP A 188 -24.91 14.58 -9.07
CA ASP A 188 -26.09 15.25 -9.60
C ASP A 188 -26.98 15.86 -8.50
N GLY A 189 -26.56 15.72 -7.23
CA GLY A 189 -27.24 16.29 -6.07
C GLY A 189 -26.74 17.68 -5.69
N ALA A 190 -27.14 18.14 -4.50
CA ALA A 190 -26.71 19.42 -3.95
C ALA A 190 -25.19 19.47 -3.69
N ASP A 191 -24.54 18.30 -3.54
CA ASP A 191 -23.11 18.20 -3.22
C ASP A 191 -22.21 18.51 -4.42
N ASN A 192 -22.64 18.16 -5.63
CA ASN A 192 -21.84 18.27 -6.85
C ASN A 192 -20.46 17.58 -6.74
N VAL A 193 -20.39 16.53 -5.90
CA VAL A 193 -19.24 15.68 -5.65
C VAL A 193 -19.73 14.25 -5.49
N PRO A 194 -19.20 13.28 -6.24
CA PRO A 194 -19.57 11.89 -6.07
C PRO A 194 -19.00 11.32 -4.77
N GLY A 195 -19.82 10.58 -4.04
CA GLY A 195 -19.43 9.92 -2.79
C GLY A 195 -19.05 8.45 -2.99
N ILE A 196 -18.66 7.81 -1.88
CA ILE A 196 -18.20 6.41 -1.86
C ILE A 196 -19.23 5.48 -2.54
N ARG A 197 -20.49 5.58 -2.13
CA ARG A 197 -21.55 4.70 -2.63
C ARG A 197 -21.84 4.94 -4.11
N GLU A 198 -21.86 6.20 -4.59
CA GLU A 198 -22.05 6.52 -6.01
C GLU A 198 -20.91 5.98 -6.89
N ILE A 199 -19.68 6.02 -6.38
CA ILE A 199 -18.50 5.51 -7.10
C ILE A 199 -18.54 3.97 -7.16
N LEU A 200 -18.85 3.30 -6.04
CA LEU A 200 -18.67 1.86 -5.91
C LEU A 200 -19.87 1.02 -6.36
N THR A 201 -21.08 1.58 -6.33
CA THR A 201 -22.29 0.81 -6.65
C THR A 201 -22.94 1.24 -7.96
N THR A 202 -23.92 0.49 -8.42
CA THR A 202 -24.65 0.77 -9.66
C THR A 202 -26.09 1.22 -9.43
N ASP A 203 -26.52 1.33 -8.17
CA ASP A 203 -27.89 1.60 -7.77
C ASP A 203 -28.08 2.91 -6.99
N PHE A 204 -27.03 3.75 -6.90
CA PHE A 204 -27.06 5.01 -6.17
C PHE A 204 -26.38 6.15 -6.97
N GLY A 205 -27.00 7.34 -7.03
CA GLY A 205 -26.53 8.45 -7.81
C GLY A 205 -26.37 8.08 -9.28
N ARG A 206 -25.23 8.45 -9.90
CA ARG A 206 -24.88 8.03 -11.28
C ARG A 206 -24.55 6.54 -11.39
N GLY A 207 -24.33 5.88 -10.27
CA GLY A 207 -24.10 4.44 -10.18
C GLY A 207 -22.91 3.99 -10.99
N LEU A 208 -21.71 4.54 -10.73
CA LEU A 208 -20.52 4.31 -11.56
C LEU A 208 -20.07 2.85 -11.58
N GLY A 209 -20.15 2.16 -10.45
CA GLY A 209 -19.81 0.72 -10.37
C GLY A 209 -18.31 0.44 -10.47
N CYS A 210 -17.45 1.37 -10.05
CA CYS A 210 -16.00 1.17 -10.04
C CYS A 210 -15.59 -0.04 -9.19
N ASP A 211 -14.44 -0.66 -9.51
CA ASP A 211 -13.89 -1.79 -8.77
C ASP A 211 -13.34 -1.39 -7.40
N GLY A 212 -13.03 -0.12 -7.19
CA GLY A 212 -12.50 0.39 -5.94
C GLY A 212 -12.39 1.91 -5.89
N LEU A 213 -11.75 2.38 -4.82
CA LEU A 213 -11.49 3.79 -4.55
C LEU A 213 -10.00 4.09 -4.60
N PHE A 214 -9.67 5.28 -5.09
CA PHE A 214 -8.40 5.95 -4.86
C PHE A 214 -8.63 7.00 -3.78
N LEU A 215 -8.10 6.75 -2.57
CA LEU A 215 -8.28 7.59 -1.40
C LEU A 215 -7.17 8.64 -1.33
N ASP A 216 -7.52 9.88 -1.62
CA ASP A 216 -6.60 11.00 -1.57
C ASP A 216 -6.70 11.77 -0.25
N THR A 217 -5.70 12.64 0.02
CA THR A 217 -5.62 13.50 1.21
C THR A 217 -5.50 12.75 2.55
N VAL A 218 -5.01 11.51 2.53
CA VAL A 218 -4.72 10.75 3.75
C VAL A 218 -3.64 11.43 4.60
N ASP A 219 -2.77 12.23 3.98
CA ASP A 219 -1.71 13.00 4.65
C ASP A 219 -2.24 14.10 5.59
N THR A 220 -3.53 14.40 5.59
CA THR A 220 -4.15 15.33 6.55
C THR A 220 -3.81 14.99 8.00
N CYS A 221 -3.68 13.71 8.34
CA CYS A 221 -3.32 13.23 9.68
C CYS A 221 -1.82 12.90 9.83
N ALA A 222 -0.95 13.47 9.00
CA ALA A 222 0.49 13.27 9.08
C ALA A 222 1.07 13.75 10.43
N PRO A 223 2.25 13.22 10.85
CA PRO A 223 2.92 13.72 12.04
C PRO A 223 3.08 15.23 12.00
N ASN A 224 2.72 15.91 13.08
CA ASN A 224 2.83 17.37 13.18
C ASN A 224 4.26 17.89 12.90
N SER A 225 5.26 17.04 13.12
CA SER A 225 6.67 17.35 12.84
C SER A 225 7.04 17.36 11.35
N TYR A 226 6.15 16.91 10.46
CA TYR A 226 6.42 16.87 9.02
C TYR A 226 6.21 18.22 8.33
N THR A 227 5.46 19.12 8.96
CA THR A 227 5.21 20.45 8.46
C THR A 227 5.76 21.52 9.41
N SER A 228 6.49 22.51 8.91
CA SER A 228 6.97 23.63 9.71
C SER A 228 5.85 24.61 10.05
N ASP A 229 6.04 25.44 11.07
CA ASP A 229 5.07 26.48 11.43
C ASP A 229 4.94 27.58 10.38
N ASP A 230 5.98 27.75 9.55
CA ASP A 230 6.01 28.74 8.47
C ASP A 230 5.36 28.21 7.16
N ASP A 231 5.02 26.92 7.10
CA ASP A 231 4.37 26.34 5.92
C ASP A 231 2.89 26.77 5.87
N PRO A 232 2.43 27.45 4.81
CA PRO A 232 1.02 27.81 4.69
C PRO A 232 0.09 26.60 4.62
N GLY A 233 0.57 25.45 4.13
CA GLY A 233 -0.16 24.19 4.05
C GLY A 233 -0.01 23.30 5.29
N LYS A 234 0.54 23.84 6.40
CA LYS A 234 0.73 23.05 7.62
C LYS A 234 -0.55 22.40 8.10
N THR A 235 -0.41 21.17 8.57
CA THR A 235 -1.46 20.46 9.29
C THR A 235 -1.01 20.21 10.74
N ARG A 236 -1.98 20.14 11.66
CA ARG A 236 -1.78 19.85 13.08
C ARG A 236 -2.79 18.80 13.55
N PHE A 237 -3.10 17.88 12.67
CA PHE A 237 -4.22 16.94 12.84
C PHE A 237 -3.76 15.50 13.10
N GLU A 238 -2.49 15.27 13.48
CA GLU A 238 -1.95 13.92 13.73
C GLU A 238 -2.79 13.09 14.71
N TRP A 239 -3.46 13.77 15.65
CA TRP A 239 -4.33 13.12 16.62
C TRP A 239 -5.52 12.36 16.01
N THR A 240 -5.88 12.65 14.74
CA THR A 240 -6.95 11.96 14.01
C THR A 240 -6.47 10.65 13.37
N ALA A 241 -5.17 10.41 13.30
CA ALA A 241 -4.59 9.22 12.65
C ALA A 241 -5.14 7.87 13.14
N PRO A 242 -5.42 7.66 14.47
CA PRO A 242 -6.00 6.40 14.92
C PRO A 242 -7.33 6.03 14.25
N GLY A 243 -8.11 7.01 13.78
CA GLY A 243 -9.41 6.76 13.14
C GLY A 243 -9.33 6.31 11.68
N VAL A 244 -8.19 6.44 11.01
CA VAL A 244 -8.03 6.09 9.57
C VAL A 244 -8.21 4.59 9.34
N LYS A 245 -7.68 3.76 10.25
CA LYS A 245 -7.86 2.31 10.18
C LYS A 245 -9.35 1.91 10.24
N ASP A 246 -10.11 2.53 11.13
CA ASP A 246 -11.55 2.27 11.30
C ASP A 246 -12.35 2.75 10.08
N PHE A 247 -11.97 3.89 9.49
CA PHE A 247 -12.55 4.40 8.25
C PHE A 247 -12.40 3.40 7.11
N MET A 248 -11.18 2.90 6.86
CA MET A 248 -10.93 1.93 5.80
C MET A 248 -11.58 0.57 6.09
N ALA A 249 -11.60 0.16 7.37
CA ALA A 249 -12.33 -1.05 7.79
C ALA A 249 -13.83 -0.93 7.52
N ARG A 250 -14.42 0.25 7.70
CA ARG A 250 -15.84 0.51 7.40
C ARG A 250 -16.13 0.44 5.90
N ILE A 251 -15.22 0.94 5.05
CA ILE A 251 -15.33 0.73 3.59
C ILE A 251 -15.37 -0.75 3.27
N LYS A 252 -14.41 -1.54 3.76
CA LYS A 252 -14.36 -3.00 3.51
C LYS A 252 -15.55 -3.75 4.12
N GLN A 253 -16.12 -3.27 5.22
CA GLN A 253 -17.35 -3.85 5.81
C GLN A 253 -18.57 -3.62 4.92
N ASN A 254 -18.73 -2.42 4.37
CA ASN A 254 -19.88 -2.07 3.54
C ASN A 254 -19.71 -2.57 2.09
N TYR A 255 -18.47 -2.65 1.62
CA TYR A 255 -18.09 -3.00 0.24
C TYR A 255 -16.93 -4.00 0.23
N PRO A 256 -17.12 -5.25 0.70
CA PRO A 256 -16.04 -6.19 1.00
C PRO A 256 -15.18 -6.57 -0.21
N GLU A 257 -15.77 -6.58 -1.41
CA GLU A 257 -15.07 -6.96 -2.65
C GLU A 257 -14.39 -5.77 -3.35
N LYS A 258 -14.54 -4.54 -2.80
CA LYS A 258 -14.01 -3.35 -3.44
C LYS A 258 -12.58 -3.08 -3.01
N LEU A 259 -11.78 -2.62 -3.96
CA LEU A 259 -10.35 -2.33 -3.79
C LEU A 259 -10.15 -0.97 -3.14
N ILE A 260 -9.10 -0.85 -2.34
CA ILE A 260 -8.64 0.42 -1.75
C ILE A 260 -7.22 0.69 -2.24
N CYS A 261 -7.05 1.82 -2.93
CA CYS A 261 -5.77 2.42 -3.25
C CYS A 261 -5.60 3.66 -2.36
N GLN A 262 -4.66 3.61 -1.42
CA GLN A 262 -4.34 4.71 -0.53
C GLN A 262 -3.28 5.60 -1.17
N ASN A 263 -3.55 6.91 -1.36
CA ASN A 263 -2.53 7.86 -1.78
C ASN A 263 -1.71 8.31 -0.57
N ARG A 264 -0.38 8.14 -0.64
CA ARG A 264 0.58 8.52 0.40
C ARG A 264 0.25 7.95 1.78
N GLY A 265 0.33 8.76 2.85
CA GLY A 265 0.18 8.25 4.23
C GLY A 265 1.32 7.29 4.61
N LEU A 266 2.54 7.51 4.08
CA LEU A 266 3.71 6.64 4.25
C LEU A 266 4.12 6.47 5.71
N PHE A 267 3.78 7.42 6.56
CA PHE A 267 4.02 7.39 8.00
C PHE A 267 3.30 6.21 8.70
N PHE A 268 2.21 5.68 8.15
CA PHE A 268 1.56 4.47 8.63
C PHE A 268 2.38 3.20 8.41
N TYR A 269 3.42 3.27 7.58
CA TYR A 269 4.30 2.16 7.22
C TYR A 269 5.73 2.36 7.71
N ASN A 270 5.94 3.35 8.58
CA ASN A 270 7.21 3.62 9.22
C ASN A 270 7.16 3.18 10.70
N HIS A 271 7.75 2.04 11.01
CA HIS A 271 7.75 1.45 12.36
C HIS A 271 8.42 2.33 13.44
N LEU A 272 9.15 3.36 13.05
CA LEU A 272 9.75 4.33 13.98
C LEU A 272 8.74 5.39 14.46
N LEU A 273 7.55 5.45 13.86
CA LEU A 273 6.50 6.40 14.20
C LEU A 273 5.36 5.71 14.96
N GLU A 274 4.71 6.42 15.88
CA GLU A 274 3.56 5.88 16.59
C GLU A 274 2.38 5.58 15.65
N HIS A 275 2.27 6.29 14.52
CA HIS A 275 1.30 6.06 13.45
C HIS A 275 1.28 4.61 12.94
N TYR A 276 2.41 3.93 12.99
CA TYR A 276 2.54 2.53 12.55
C TYR A 276 1.55 1.59 13.25
N ARG A 277 1.23 1.85 14.53
CA ARG A 277 0.25 1.07 15.30
C ARG A 277 -1.17 1.17 14.76
N TYR A 278 -1.45 2.23 14.01
CA TYR A 278 -2.74 2.53 13.42
C TYR A 278 -2.75 2.31 11.90
N SER A 279 -1.75 1.56 11.42
CA SER A 279 -1.63 1.23 10.00
C SER A 279 -2.90 0.55 9.46
N PRO A 280 -3.47 1.04 8.37
CA PRO A 280 -4.61 0.41 7.71
C PRO A 280 -4.20 -0.73 6.77
N ARG A 281 -2.94 -1.18 6.78
CA ARG A 281 -2.29 -2.10 5.83
C ARG A 281 -3.20 -3.25 5.37
N GLU A 282 -3.80 -3.99 6.30
CA GLU A 282 -4.65 -5.16 5.99
C GLU A 282 -5.95 -4.83 5.23
N LYS A 283 -6.24 -3.53 5.04
CA LYS A 283 -7.41 -3.05 4.27
C LYS A 283 -7.01 -2.43 2.93
N VAL A 284 -5.71 -2.19 2.74
CA VAL A 284 -5.15 -1.51 1.56
C VAL A 284 -4.68 -2.55 0.55
N ASP A 285 -5.21 -2.49 -0.66
CA ASP A 285 -4.80 -3.37 -1.77
C ASP A 285 -3.62 -2.74 -2.53
N TYR A 286 -3.63 -1.41 -2.68
CA TYR A 286 -2.60 -0.63 -3.35
C TYR A 286 -2.20 0.57 -2.52
N LEU A 287 -0.89 0.78 -2.37
CA LEU A 287 -0.33 2.02 -1.86
C LEU A 287 0.21 2.85 -3.03
N PHE A 288 -0.30 4.05 -3.17
CA PHE A 288 0.14 4.97 -4.22
C PHE A 288 1.25 5.88 -3.69
N TYR A 289 2.44 5.75 -4.28
CA TYR A 289 3.60 6.56 -3.95
C TYR A 289 3.74 7.69 -4.97
N GLU A 290 3.07 8.78 -4.70
CA GLU A 290 3.17 10.00 -5.50
C GLU A 290 4.54 10.64 -5.33
N SER A 291 5.17 11.04 -6.46
CA SER A 291 6.48 11.70 -6.48
C SER A 291 7.62 10.88 -5.84
N TYR A 292 7.79 9.61 -6.24
CA TYR A 292 8.91 8.81 -5.73
C TYR A 292 10.26 9.36 -6.19
N MET A 293 10.41 9.72 -7.46
CA MET A 293 11.66 10.21 -8.06
C MET A 293 11.50 11.59 -8.70
N LEU A 294 10.48 11.80 -9.52
CA LEU A 294 10.15 13.09 -10.14
C LEU A 294 8.96 13.72 -9.43
N ASP A 295 9.16 14.94 -8.95
CA ASP A 295 8.16 15.72 -8.21
C ASP A 295 7.48 16.77 -9.10
N SER A 296 6.22 17.11 -8.79
CA SER A 296 5.43 18.14 -9.48
C SER A 296 6.04 19.55 -9.39
N ASN A 297 6.85 19.80 -8.38
CA ASN A 297 7.56 21.08 -8.20
C ASN A 297 8.92 21.14 -8.91
N SER A 298 9.16 20.26 -9.87
CA SER A 298 10.46 20.00 -10.47
C SER A 298 10.99 21.10 -11.40
N SER A 299 11.19 22.30 -10.87
CA SER A 299 12.24 23.17 -11.41
C SER A 299 13.65 22.55 -11.24
N GLN A 300 13.74 21.46 -10.47
CA GLN A 300 14.93 20.68 -10.21
C GLN A 300 14.65 19.21 -10.50
N LEU A 301 15.19 18.73 -11.61
CA LEU A 301 15.24 17.30 -11.88
C LEU A 301 16.01 16.60 -10.80
N PHE A 302 15.40 15.52 -10.33
CA PHE A 302 15.94 14.76 -9.24
C PHE A 302 16.33 15.71 -8.11
N ASN A 303 15.39 16.24 -7.36
CA ASN A 303 15.69 16.84 -6.08
C ASN A 303 16.48 15.77 -5.30
N GLU A 304 17.82 15.84 -5.39
CA GLU A 304 18.70 14.77 -4.92
C GLU A 304 18.45 14.44 -3.46
N GLY A 305 18.13 15.45 -2.64
CA GLY A 305 17.79 15.28 -1.23
C GLY A 305 16.48 14.50 -1.04
N PHE A 306 15.45 14.87 -1.77
CA PHE A 306 14.13 14.23 -1.70
C PHE A 306 14.17 12.79 -2.24
N PHE A 307 14.76 12.59 -3.42
CA PHE A 307 14.90 11.25 -3.99
C PHE A 307 15.82 10.36 -3.16
N ALA A 308 16.89 10.91 -2.59
CA ALA A 308 17.78 10.17 -1.70
C ALA A 308 17.04 9.69 -0.44
N ASP A 309 16.21 10.54 0.18
CA ASP A 309 15.38 10.12 1.31
C ASP A 309 14.37 9.03 0.89
N ASN A 310 13.68 9.21 -0.23
CA ASN A 310 12.75 8.20 -0.75
C ASN A 310 13.46 6.87 -0.99
N LYS A 311 14.64 6.87 -1.62
CA LYS A 311 15.39 5.67 -1.96
C LYS A 311 16.02 4.98 -0.75
N PHE A 312 16.64 5.73 0.15
CA PHE A 312 17.45 5.16 1.21
C PHE A 312 16.74 5.10 2.56
N SER A 313 15.66 5.85 2.75
CA SER A 313 14.90 5.87 4.00
C SER A 313 13.50 5.25 3.86
N GLN A 314 12.73 5.65 2.86
CA GLN A 314 11.32 5.21 2.72
C GLN A 314 11.20 3.86 2.01
N LEU A 315 11.90 3.67 0.88
CA LEU A 315 11.82 2.43 0.09
C LEU A 315 12.10 1.16 0.91
N PRO A 316 13.16 1.05 1.72
CA PRO A 316 13.41 -0.17 2.48
C PRO A 316 12.26 -0.55 3.42
N LYS A 317 11.66 0.45 4.08
CA LYS A 317 10.49 0.24 4.96
C LYS A 317 9.27 -0.23 4.17
N LEU A 318 8.96 0.44 3.07
CA LEU A 318 7.83 0.07 2.23
C LEU A 318 7.98 -1.30 1.59
N SER A 319 9.19 -1.68 1.17
CA SER A 319 9.45 -3.00 0.59
C SER A 319 9.16 -4.11 1.59
N VAL A 320 9.54 -3.92 2.85
CA VAL A 320 9.21 -4.88 3.92
C VAL A 320 7.70 -4.94 4.16
N GLU A 321 7.03 -3.79 4.28
CA GLU A 321 5.59 -3.74 4.51
C GLU A 321 4.77 -4.32 3.35
N ALA A 322 5.18 -4.06 2.11
CA ALA A 322 4.56 -4.60 0.92
C ALA A 322 4.77 -6.13 0.80
N SER A 323 5.91 -6.65 1.25
CA SER A 323 6.23 -8.08 1.17
C SER A 323 5.48 -8.95 2.20
N ARG A 324 4.82 -8.35 3.18
CA ARG A 324 4.07 -9.06 4.22
C ARG A 324 2.91 -9.86 3.64
N PRO A 325 2.45 -10.95 4.30
CA PRO A 325 1.24 -11.68 3.90
C PRO A 325 -0.03 -10.81 3.83
N ASP A 326 -0.10 -9.76 4.66
CA ASP A 326 -1.15 -8.75 4.70
C ASP A 326 -0.72 -7.42 4.05
N GLY A 327 0.29 -7.47 3.17
CA GLY A 327 0.86 -6.32 2.48
C GLY A 327 0.04 -5.87 1.26
N PHE A 328 0.59 -4.94 0.53
CA PHE A 328 -0.04 -4.26 -0.60
C PHE A 328 0.91 -4.16 -1.80
N THR A 329 0.37 -3.88 -2.98
CA THR A 329 1.18 -3.51 -4.15
C THR A 329 1.45 -2.02 -4.17
N VAL A 330 2.71 -1.61 -4.39
CA VAL A 330 3.06 -0.19 -4.53
C VAL A 330 2.92 0.26 -5.98
N LEU A 331 2.11 1.30 -6.18
CA LEU A 331 1.98 2.03 -7.44
C LEU A 331 2.74 3.36 -7.28
N SER A 332 3.67 3.68 -8.15
CA SER A 332 4.42 4.93 -8.04
C SER A 332 4.19 5.86 -9.23
N LEU A 333 4.15 7.16 -8.96
CA LEU A 333 3.92 8.20 -9.95
C LEU A 333 5.14 9.11 -10.06
N GLY A 334 5.50 9.45 -11.30
CA GLY A 334 6.45 10.51 -11.61
C GLY A 334 5.80 11.63 -12.42
N TYR A 335 6.10 12.88 -12.04
CA TYR A 335 5.65 14.06 -12.76
C TYR A 335 6.74 14.54 -13.72
N ALA A 336 6.51 14.37 -15.01
CA ALA A 336 7.44 14.83 -16.05
C ALA A 336 7.18 16.31 -16.40
N GLU A 337 7.24 17.14 -15.38
CA GLU A 337 7.24 18.59 -15.49
C GLU A 337 8.67 19.08 -15.39
N GLY A 338 9.08 19.99 -16.16
CA GLY A 338 10.45 20.49 -16.07
C GLY A 338 10.79 21.43 -17.20
N PRO A 339 12.04 21.88 -17.24
CA PRO A 339 12.53 22.63 -18.38
C PRO A 339 12.17 21.93 -19.68
N GLU A 340 11.95 22.70 -20.74
CA GLU A 340 11.43 22.22 -22.03
C GLU A 340 12.15 20.97 -22.60
N GLU A 341 13.40 20.75 -22.22
CA GLU A 341 14.22 19.59 -22.56
C GLU A 341 13.81 18.27 -21.89
N TYR A 342 13.01 18.33 -20.83
CA TYR A 342 12.58 17.17 -20.01
C TYR A 342 11.08 16.90 -20.06
N SER A 343 10.34 17.67 -20.84
CA SER A 343 8.91 17.50 -20.87
C SER A 343 8.53 16.12 -21.43
N LEU A 344 7.56 15.49 -20.81
CA LEU A 344 6.95 14.23 -21.27
C LEU A 344 6.58 14.33 -22.76
N LYS A 345 6.05 15.48 -23.18
CA LYS A 345 5.70 15.76 -24.57
C LYS A 345 6.90 15.55 -25.52
N LYS A 346 8.11 16.02 -25.18
CA LYS A 346 9.30 15.84 -26.00
C LYS A 346 9.80 14.39 -25.97
N ALA A 347 9.68 13.71 -24.84
CA ALA A 347 10.02 12.29 -24.74
C ALA A 347 9.08 11.44 -25.61
N LEU A 348 7.78 11.75 -25.63
CA LEU A 348 6.78 11.08 -26.46
C LEU A 348 6.95 11.38 -27.96
N ASP A 349 7.40 12.58 -28.34
CA ASP A 349 7.72 12.93 -29.74
C ASP A 349 8.89 12.11 -30.35
N GLY A 350 9.42 11.15 -29.61
CA GLY A 350 10.45 10.20 -30.05
C GLY A 350 11.83 10.83 -30.30
N LYS A 351 12.02 12.10 -29.95
CA LYS A 351 13.31 12.78 -30.09
C LYS A 351 14.29 12.25 -29.05
N LYS A 352 15.41 11.69 -29.51
CA LYS A 352 16.54 11.35 -28.63
C LYS A 352 17.03 12.64 -27.95
N GLY A 353 17.13 12.62 -26.65
CA GLY A 353 17.60 13.74 -25.86
C GLY A 353 17.58 13.44 -24.37
N LEU A 354 18.16 14.34 -23.60
CA LEU A 354 18.34 14.21 -22.15
C LEU A 354 17.03 13.89 -21.41
N GLY A 355 15.90 14.45 -21.86
CA GLY A 355 14.58 14.18 -21.28
C GLY A 355 14.18 12.71 -21.35
N ARG A 356 14.37 12.07 -22.53
CA ARG A 356 14.05 10.64 -22.67
C ARG A 356 14.94 9.76 -21.80
N ASP A 357 16.23 10.08 -21.73
CA ASP A 357 17.20 9.31 -20.95
C ASP A 357 16.86 9.38 -19.45
N ILE A 358 16.37 10.52 -18.98
CA ILE A 358 15.91 10.70 -17.59
C ILE A 358 14.66 9.86 -17.30
N LEU A 359 13.66 9.86 -18.19
CA LEU A 359 12.46 9.05 -17.99
C LEU A 359 12.78 7.54 -18.03
N LEU A 360 13.73 7.12 -18.88
CA LEU A 360 14.21 5.74 -18.88
C LEU A 360 14.94 5.38 -17.57
N ARG A 361 15.74 6.31 -17.05
CA ARG A 361 16.38 6.13 -15.73
C ARG A 361 15.32 6.04 -14.62
N GLU A 362 14.29 6.87 -14.67
CA GLU A 362 13.20 6.80 -13.69
C GLU A 362 12.51 5.43 -13.71
N ILE A 363 12.19 4.90 -14.88
CA ILE A 363 11.62 3.55 -15.01
C ILE A 363 12.55 2.51 -14.40
N ALA A 364 13.86 2.60 -14.70
CA ALA A 364 14.84 1.67 -14.14
C ALA A 364 14.92 1.74 -12.62
N GLU A 365 14.90 2.92 -12.03
CA GLU A 365 14.94 3.11 -10.57
C GLU A 365 13.64 2.66 -9.90
N THR A 366 12.48 2.88 -10.51
CA THR A 366 11.18 2.57 -9.90
C THR A 366 10.77 1.11 -10.14
N GLU A 367 10.79 0.63 -11.36
CA GLU A 367 10.31 -0.71 -11.70
C GLU A 367 11.34 -1.80 -11.39
N ASN A 368 12.63 -1.57 -11.68
CA ASN A 368 13.65 -2.58 -11.49
C ASN A 368 14.30 -2.53 -10.12
N TYR A 369 14.66 -1.33 -9.63
CA TYR A 369 15.32 -1.21 -8.34
C TYR A 369 14.30 -1.26 -7.20
N ALA A 370 13.29 -0.38 -7.21
CA ALA A 370 12.31 -0.32 -6.14
C ALA A 370 11.23 -1.43 -6.22
N GLY A 371 11.04 -2.01 -7.40
CA GLY A 371 10.03 -3.02 -7.59
C GLY A 371 8.59 -2.51 -7.61
N PHE A 372 8.37 -1.22 -7.84
CA PHE A 372 7.04 -0.61 -7.93
C PHE A 372 6.45 -0.73 -9.32
N SER A 373 5.12 -0.76 -9.41
CA SER A 373 4.42 -0.47 -10.68
C SER A 373 4.46 1.03 -10.92
N HIS A 374 4.90 1.49 -12.10
CA HIS A 374 5.18 2.90 -12.35
C HIS A 374 4.32 3.49 -13.45
N TYR A 375 4.03 4.79 -13.33
CA TYR A 375 3.41 5.61 -14.38
C TYR A 375 4.03 7.01 -14.37
N ILE A 376 4.11 7.63 -15.55
CA ILE A 376 4.67 8.98 -15.71
C ILE A 376 3.63 9.85 -16.43
N THR A 377 3.34 11.03 -15.90
CA THR A 377 2.44 12.01 -16.53
C THR A 377 2.81 13.45 -16.17
N ASN A 378 1.98 14.43 -16.52
CA ASN A 378 2.14 15.82 -16.10
C ASN A 378 1.50 16.09 -14.71
N ALA A 379 1.81 17.23 -14.10
CA ALA A 379 1.30 17.60 -12.78
C ALA A 379 -0.24 17.66 -12.70
N ASP A 380 -0.91 18.06 -13.79
CA ASP A 380 -2.37 18.11 -13.86
C ASP A 380 -3.02 16.73 -14.08
N LEU A 381 -2.24 15.67 -14.25
CA LEU A 381 -2.72 14.30 -14.54
C LEU A 381 -3.63 14.24 -15.77
N THR A 382 -3.31 15.01 -16.82
CA THR A 382 -4.12 15.16 -18.04
C THR A 382 -3.46 14.63 -19.31
N ILE A 383 -2.25 14.07 -19.21
CA ILE A 383 -1.54 13.43 -20.33
C ILE A 383 -1.59 11.92 -20.18
N ILE A 384 -2.25 11.25 -21.13
CA ILE A 384 -2.21 9.80 -21.26
C ILE A 384 -1.05 9.41 -22.15
N ASN A 385 -0.33 8.37 -21.76
CA ASN A 385 0.74 7.82 -22.57
C ASN A 385 1.04 6.36 -22.19
N ASP A 386 1.65 5.67 -23.11
CA ASP A 386 2.07 4.27 -22.98
C ASP A 386 3.59 4.13 -22.80
N PHE A 387 4.29 5.25 -22.48
CA PHE A 387 5.74 5.29 -22.42
C PHE A 387 6.32 4.25 -21.47
N VAL A 388 5.76 4.13 -20.27
CA VAL A 388 6.20 3.13 -19.29
C VAL A 388 5.91 1.72 -19.80
N LEU A 389 4.72 1.44 -20.37
CA LEU A 389 4.38 0.12 -20.90
C LEU A 389 5.40 -0.39 -21.93
N HIS A 390 5.89 0.52 -22.80
CA HIS A 390 6.82 0.16 -23.87
C HIS A 390 8.30 0.16 -23.46
N ASN A 391 8.62 0.60 -22.24
CA ASN A 391 10.00 0.71 -21.77
C ASN A 391 10.24 -0.02 -20.44
N ARG A 392 9.28 -0.83 -19.98
CA ARG A 392 9.47 -1.70 -18.80
C ARG A 392 10.60 -2.69 -19.06
N ILE A 393 11.39 -2.94 -18.03
CA ILE A 393 12.36 -4.04 -18.03
C ILE A 393 11.70 -5.19 -17.28
N ILE A 394 11.44 -6.28 -17.98
CA ILE A 394 10.65 -7.42 -17.46
C ILE A 394 11.56 -8.53 -16.92
N GLU A 395 12.85 -8.53 -17.28
CA GLU A 395 13.78 -9.59 -16.91
C GLU A 395 14.19 -9.49 -15.44
N ASP A 396 13.97 -10.58 -14.70
CA ASP A 396 14.41 -10.75 -13.35
C ASP A 396 15.35 -11.94 -13.27
N GLU A 397 16.65 -11.65 -13.16
CA GLU A 397 17.72 -12.64 -13.00
C GLU A 397 18.32 -12.60 -11.57
N GLU A 398 17.81 -11.73 -10.70
CA GLU A 398 18.34 -11.54 -9.36
C GLU A 398 17.71 -12.53 -8.38
N ASN A 399 18.45 -12.93 -7.36
CA ASN A 399 17.94 -13.76 -6.29
C ASN A 399 17.34 -12.88 -5.17
N PRO A 400 16.35 -13.38 -4.43
CA PRO A 400 15.88 -12.71 -3.22
C PRO A 400 17.01 -12.41 -2.24
N VAL A 401 16.91 -11.28 -1.55
CA VAL A 401 17.91 -10.84 -0.57
C VAL A 401 17.28 -10.74 0.81
N TRP A 402 17.90 -11.38 1.81
CA TRP A 402 17.46 -11.26 3.20
C TRP A 402 17.67 -9.83 3.70
N SER A 403 16.65 -9.29 4.37
CA SER A 403 16.62 -7.90 4.80
C SER A 403 17.05 -7.72 6.25
N SER A 404 17.77 -6.62 6.52
CA SER A 404 18.11 -6.18 7.87
C SER A 404 17.34 -4.95 8.34
N VAL A 405 16.32 -4.52 7.61
CA VAL A 405 15.65 -3.23 7.81
C VAL A 405 15.10 -3.04 9.23
N TYR A 406 14.67 -4.10 9.88
CA TYR A 406 14.08 -4.03 11.23
C TYR A 406 15.07 -4.25 12.37
N ASN A 407 16.30 -4.57 12.06
CA ASN A 407 17.38 -4.67 13.04
C ASN A 407 18.12 -3.33 13.23
N ASN A 408 17.43 -2.20 13.10
CA ASN A 408 18.08 -0.89 13.25
C ASN A 408 18.63 -0.72 14.66
N SER A 409 19.96 -0.73 14.79
CA SER A 409 20.60 -0.23 15.99
C SER A 409 20.32 1.26 16.12
N THR A 410 20.01 1.73 17.32
CA THR A 410 19.90 3.15 17.62
C THR A 410 21.27 3.85 17.71
N GLU A 411 22.36 3.12 17.39
CA GLU A 411 23.72 3.63 17.44
C GLU A 411 24.03 4.49 16.20
N TRP A 412 24.71 5.59 16.42
CA TRP A 412 25.21 6.45 15.35
C TRP A 412 26.74 6.30 15.21
N PRO A 413 27.32 6.05 14.01
CA PRO A 413 26.61 5.82 12.74
C PRO A 413 25.78 4.54 12.77
N PRO A 414 24.62 4.50 12.11
CA PRO A 414 23.81 3.31 12.07
C PRO A 414 24.63 2.18 11.45
N HIS A 415 24.87 1.15 12.23
CA HIS A 415 25.35 -0.11 11.69
C HIS A 415 24.13 -0.81 11.10
N GLU A 416 24.15 -1.09 9.80
CA GLU A 416 23.19 -2.05 9.26
C GLU A 416 23.47 -3.38 9.94
N PRO A 417 22.52 -3.94 10.70
CA PRO A 417 22.74 -5.23 11.30
C PRO A 417 22.87 -6.27 10.20
N GLU A 418 23.69 -7.28 10.46
CA GLU A 418 23.80 -8.42 9.56
C GLU A 418 22.42 -9.05 9.36
N PRO A 419 22.00 -9.34 8.11
CA PRO A 419 20.72 -9.98 7.84
C PRO A 419 20.62 -11.33 8.58
N ARG A 420 19.46 -11.59 9.16
CA ARG A 420 19.15 -12.92 9.68
C ARG A 420 18.73 -13.80 8.51
N VAL A 421 19.63 -14.66 8.06
CA VAL A 421 19.47 -15.47 6.85
C VAL A 421 18.81 -16.81 7.16
N GLY A 422 17.81 -17.18 6.39
CA GLY A 422 17.19 -18.50 6.47
C GLY A 422 16.36 -18.72 7.73
N ILE A 423 16.36 -19.95 8.22
CA ILE A 423 15.64 -20.34 9.44
C ILE A 423 16.33 -19.78 10.69
N CYS A 424 15.59 -19.02 11.51
CA CYS A 424 16.12 -18.37 12.71
C CYS A 424 15.81 -19.14 13.99
N ALA A 425 14.63 -19.78 14.07
CA ALA A 425 14.23 -20.60 15.21
C ALA A 425 13.29 -21.74 14.79
N ALA A 426 13.29 -22.83 15.55
CA ALA A 426 12.36 -23.94 15.41
C ALA A 426 11.94 -24.44 16.80
N ILE A 427 10.66 -24.38 17.11
CA ILE A 427 10.10 -24.83 18.38
C ILE A 427 9.34 -26.13 18.15
N PRO A 428 9.72 -27.26 18.80
CA PRO A 428 9.04 -28.52 18.58
C PRO A 428 7.60 -28.47 19.07
N THR A 429 6.69 -29.00 18.26
CA THR A 429 5.28 -29.21 18.59
C THR A 429 4.94 -30.70 18.52
N LYS A 430 3.70 -31.08 18.82
CA LYS A 430 3.26 -32.47 18.73
C LYS A 430 3.17 -32.89 17.25
N GLY A 431 4.13 -33.70 16.81
CA GLY A 431 4.18 -34.18 15.42
C GLY A 431 4.57 -33.12 14.40
N GLY A 432 5.30 -32.06 14.85
CA GLY A 432 5.70 -30.95 14.00
C GLY A 432 6.62 -29.95 14.67
N ALA A 433 6.67 -28.75 14.12
CA ALA A 433 7.41 -27.61 14.67
C ALA A 433 6.78 -26.29 14.24
N THR A 434 6.87 -25.27 15.10
CA THR A 434 6.70 -23.87 14.67
C THR A 434 8.07 -23.34 14.25
N VAL A 435 8.18 -22.87 13.03
CA VAL A 435 9.42 -22.30 12.48
C VAL A 435 9.32 -20.79 12.36
N TYR A 436 10.44 -20.09 12.54
CA TYR A 436 10.52 -18.63 12.54
C TYR A 436 11.66 -18.17 11.62
N TRP A 437 11.42 -17.07 10.87
CA TRP A 437 12.42 -16.48 9.98
C TRP A 437 12.20 -14.99 9.77
N ASP A 438 13.18 -14.33 9.15
CA ASP A 438 13.13 -12.91 8.83
C ASP A 438 12.62 -12.65 7.40
N VAL A 439 12.49 -11.39 7.01
CA VAL A 439 12.04 -10.96 5.69
C VAL A 439 13.13 -11.17 4.66
N ALA A 440 12.79 -11.76 3.53
CA ALA A 440 13.55 -11.63 2.30
C ALA A 440 12.79 -10.73 1.31
N LEU A 441 13.50 -9.97 0.52
CA LEU A 441 12.96 -8.99 -0.42
C LEU A 441 13.33 -9.37 -1.84
N ASP A 442 12.38 -9.19 -2.72
CA ASP A 442 12.53 -9.25 -4.16
C ASP A 442 11.48 -8.35 -4.83
N LYS A 443 11.82 -7.80 -6.00
CA LYS A 443 10.92 -6.92 -6.76
C LYS A 443 9.64 -7.60 -7.27
N THR A 444 9.64 -8.92 -7.39
CA THR A 444 8.45 -9.73 -7.77
C THR A 444 7.70 -10.27 -6.56
N GLY A 445 8.25 -10.05 -5.35
CA GLY A 445 7.79 -10.65 -4.11
C GLY A 445 8.45 -12.01 -3.84
N VAL A 446 8.23 -12.55 -2.64
CA VAL A 446 8.96 -13.73 -2.15
C VAL A 446 8.02 -14.82 -1.69
N SER A 447 8.36 -16.07 -2.02
CA SER A 447 7.81 -17.29 -1.45
C SER A 447 8.87 -17.96 -0.58
N TYR A 448 8.46 -18.54 0.55
CA TYR A 448 9.36 -19.23 1.45
C TYR A 448 9.13 -20.73 1.39
N VAL A 449 10.22 -21.49 1.21
CA VAL A 449 10.19 -22.95 1.13
C VAL A 449 11.00 -23.55 2.25
N LEU A 450 10.38 -24.40 3.04
CA LEU A 450 11.07 -25.23 4.02
C LEU A 450 11.52 -26.54 3.37
N PHE A 451 12.80 -26.83 3.45
CA PHE A 451 13.39 -28.12 3.15
C PHE A 451 13.63 -28.88 4.46
N TYR A 452 13.31 -30.17 4.50
CA TYR A 452 13.48 -30.97 5.70
C TYR A 452 13.95 -32.39 5.42
N SER A 453 14.81 -32.93 6.30
CA SER A 453 15.40 -34.26 6.16
C SER A 453 15.72 -34.86 7.53
N GLU A 454 15.67 -36.20 7.64
CA GLU A 454 16.16 -36.95 8.80
C GLU A 454 17.72 -37.09 8.80
N LYS A 455 18.38 -36.59 7.78
CA LYS A 455 19.83 -36.62 7.62
C LYS A 455 20.36 -35.20 7.35
N PRO A 456 21.62 -34.92 7.74
CA PRO A 456 22.26 -33.67 7.36
C PRO A 456 22.21 -33.43 5.84
N PHE A 457 22.06 -32.16 5.45
CA PHE A 457 22.12 -31.76 4.07
C PHE A 457 23.51 -31.85 3.48
N ASP A 458 23.64 -32.33 2.25
CA ASP A 458 24.88 -32.26 1.47
C ASP A 458 24.74 -31.13 0.41
N PHE A 459 24.96 -29.91 0.87
CA PHE A 459 24.86 -28.72 0.00
C PHE A 459 25.89 -28.72 -1.14
N ALA A 460 26.98 -29.49 -1.02
CA ALA A 460 27.96 -29.58 -2.07
C ALA A 460 27.51 -30.51 -3.21
N ALA A 461 26.84 -31.61 -2.88
CA ALA A 461 26.33 -32.56 -3.87
C ALA A 461 24.95 -32.17 -4.42
N ASP A 462 24.11 -31.50 -3.64
CA ASP A 462 22.78 -31.03 -4.02
C ASP A 462 22.54 -29.59 -3.56
N PRO A 463 23.15 -28.59 -4.23
CA PRO A 463 23.04 -27.20 -3.82
C PRO A 463 21.62 -26.64 -3.93
N GLU A 464 20.79 -27.20 -4.79
CA GLU A 464 19.40 -26.81 -5.00
C GLU A 464 18.41 -27.63 -4.14
N LEU A 465 18.91 -28.59 -3.36
CA LEU A 465 18.11 -29.49 -2.50
C LEU A 465 16.96 -30.19 -3.28
N LYS A 466 17.22 -30.58 -4.53
CA LYS A 466 16.21 -31.23 -5.42
C LYS A 466 15.69 -32.54 -4.85
N LYS A 467 16.55 -33.29 -4.17
CA LYS A 467 16.27 -34.62 -3.61
C LYS A 467 15.76 -34.56 -2.16
N VAL A 468 15.47 -33.36 -1.65
CA VAL A 468 15.02 -33.13 -0.28
C VAL A 468 13.52 -32.85 -0.26
N LYS A 469 12.83 -33.39 0.74
CA LYS A 469 11.42 -33.05 0.98
C LYS A 469 11.26 -31.57 1.26
N LYS A 470 10.22 -30.95 0.70
CA LYS A 470 9.99 -29.53 0.82
C LYS A 470 8.51 -29.19 0.96
N ILE A 471 8.26 -28.05 1.62
CA ILE A 471 6.90 -27.51 1.87
C ILE A 471 6.93 -26.03 1.52
N LEU A 472 5.97 -25.55 0.73
CA LEU A 472 5.71 -24.11 0.59
C LEU A 472 5.10 -23.61 1.91
N LEU A 473 5.78 -22.67 2.56
CA LEU A 473 5.31 -22.09 3.80
C LEU A 473 4.21 -21.05 3.55
N ALA A 474 3.22 -21.03 4.44
CA ALA A 474 2.22 -19.97 4.53
C ALA A 474 2.57 -19.10 5.76
N PRO A 475 3.35 -18.02 5.60
CA PRO A 475 3.78 -17.20 6.72
C PRO A 475 2.61 -16.49 7.40
N THR A 476 2.67 -16.42 8.72
CA THR A 476 1.85 -15.52 9.53
C THR A 476 2.77 -14.56 10.29
N ILE A 477 2.23 -13.38 10.64
CA ILE A 477 3.00 -12.38 11.38
C ILE A 477 3.04 -12.77 12.85
N THR A 478 4.21 -12.64 13.48
CA THR A 478 4.34 -12.89 14.92
C THR A 478 3.72 -11.75 15.73
N PRO A 479 3.10 -12.03 16.90
CA PRO A 479 2.51 -11.00 17.74
C PRO A 479 3.53 -9.93 18.21
N GLU A 480 4.76 -10.34 18.45
CA GLU A 480 5.85 -9.45 18.88
C GLU A 480 6.20 -8.42 17.80
N TYR A 481 6.26 -8.86 16.56
CA TYR A 481 6.49 -7.99 15.43
C TYR A 481 5.30 -7.06 15.17
N GLU A 482 4.08 -7.56 15.26
CA GLU A 482 2.84 -6.76 15.13
C GLU A 482 2.79 -5.63 16.17
N GLN A 483 3.34 -5.86 17.36
CA GLN A 483 3.43 -4.86 18.42
C GLN A 483 4.61 -3.88 18.24
N GLY A 484 5.39 -4.01 17.17
CA GLY A 484 6.54 -3.16 16.88
C GLY A 484 7.72 -3.39 17.81
N GLN A 485 7.89 -4.62 18.35
CA GLN A 485 9.06 -4.95 19.16
C GLN A 485 10.30 -5.01 18.26
N ASN A 486 11.31 -4.24 18.62
CA ASN A 486 12.63 -4.35 18.01
C ASN A 486 13.17 -5.76 18.22
N ASP A 487 13.88 -6.30 17.22
CA ASP A 487 14.46 -7.66 17.21
C ASP A 487 13.46 -8.83 17.07
N ALA A 488 12.16 -8.60 17.03
CA ALA A 488 11.19 -9.65 16.76
C ALA A 488 11.42 -10.27 15.38
N LEU A 489 11.26 -11.60 15.29
CA LEU A 489 11.18 -12.27 13.99
C LEU A 489 9.80 -12.03 13.39
N PRO A 490 9.71 -11.52 12.14
CA PRO A 490 8.42 -11.12 11.57
C PRO A 490 7.53 -12.30 11.22
N TYR A 491 8.11 -13.43 10.77
CA TYR A 491 7.36 -14.54 10.20
C TYR A 491 7.47 -15.83 11.01
N GLN A 492 6.34 -16.53 11.07
CA GLN A 492 6.24 -17.87 11.60
C GLN A 492 5.31 -18.74 10.74
N ALA A 493 5.51 -20.06 10.79
CA ALA A 493 4.58 -21.03 10.24
C ALA A 493 4.60 -22.33 11.05
N GLU A 494 3.46 -23.02 11.09
CA GLU A 494 3.35 -24.37 11.60
C GLU A 494 3.77 -25.38 10.52
N VAL A 495 4.57 -26.34 10.91
CA VAL A 495 5.00 -27.46 10.07
C VAL A 495 4.52 -28.75 10.72
N ASP A 496 3.62 -29.44 10.06
CA ASP A 496 3.02 -30.70 10.53
C ASP A 496 3.58 -31.91 9.79
N GLY A 497 3.28 -33.12 10.28
CA GLY A 497 3.62 -34.38 9.62
C GLY A 497 5.04 -34.87 9.86
N LEU A 498 5.73 -34.30 10.84
CA LEU A 498 7.02 -34.80 11.32
C LEU A 498 6.76 -35.91 12.37
N GLU A 499 7.58 -36.96 12.35
CA GLU A 499 7.44 -38.09 13.29
C GLU A 499 8.00 -37.71 14.66
N SER A 500 7.19 -37.87 15.71
CA SER A 500 7.58 -37.57 17.09
C SER A 500 8.80 -38.39 17.52
N GLY A 501 9.75 -37.72 18.17
CA GLY A 501 10.99 -38.35 18.68
C GLY A 501 12.09 -38.54 17.64
N LYS A 502 11.88 -38.20 16.38
CA LYS A 502 12.93 -38.18 15.35
C LYS A 502 13.54 -36.80 15.20
N GLU A 503 14.85 -36.73 15.00
CA GLU A 503 15.52 -35.47 14.67
C GLU A 503 15.38 -35.17 13.19
N TYR A 504 15.02 -33.90 12.89
CA TYR A 504 14.95 -33.36 11.54
C TYR A 504 15.87 -32.16 11.38
N TYR A 505 16.53 -32.11 10.22
CA TYR A 505 17.29 -30.94 9.75
C TYR A 505 16.35 -30.06 8.91
N LEU A 506 16.33 -28.77 9.17
CA LEU A 506 15.41 -27.81 8.57
C LEU A 506 16.18 -26.65 7.93
N VAL A 507 15.87 -26.30 6.69
CA VAL A 507 16.39 -25.11 5.99
C VAL A 507 15.21 -24.34 5.43
N ILE A 508 15.17 -23.01 5.58
CA ILE A 508 14.22 -22.14 4.86
C ILE A 508 14.99 -21.36 3.80
N ARG A 509 14.50 -21.39 2.57
CA ARG A 509 14.98 -20.59 1.44
C ARG A 509 13.89 -19.69 0.91
N ALA A 510 14.33 -18.53 0.41
CA ALA A 510 13.49 -17.56 -0.28
C ALA A 510 13.57 -17.80 -1.79
N PHE A 511 12.41 -17.78 -2.44
CA PHE A 511 12.25 -17.85 -3.90
C PHE A 511 11.51 -16.61 -4.36
N ASP A 512 11.95 -16.00 -5.44
CA ASP A 512 11.17 -14.93 -6.07
C ASP A 512 9.86 -15.47 -6.68
N LYS A 513 8.99 -14.54 -7.06
CA LYS A 513 7.73 -14.87 -7.74
C LYS A 513 7.76 -14.55 -9.22
N SER A 514 8.96 -14.44 -9.82
CA SER A 514 9.15 -14.38 -11.27
C SER A 514 8.86 -15.73 -11.92
N GLU A 515 8.83 -15.77 -13.26
CA GLU A 515 8.71 -17.02 -14.01
C GLU A 515 9.94 -17.95 -13.80
N ASN A 516 11.10 -17.39 -13.44
CA ASN A 516 12.34 -18.13 -13.23
C ASN A 516 12.41 -18.80 -11.84
N HIS A 517 11.68 -18.28 -10.84
CA HIS A 517 11.73 -18.73 -9.46
C HIS A 517 13.17 -18.78 -8.92
N ASN A 518 13.92 -17.68 -9.12
CA ASN A 518 15.29 -17.61 -8.61
C ASN A 518 15.31 -17.82 -7.10
N ASP A 519 16.26 -18.64 -6.61
CA ASP A 519 16.38 -18.97 -5.19
C ASP A 519 17.67 -18.42 -4.59
N GLU A 520 17.58 -17.87 -3.38
CA GLU A 520 18.77 -17.62 -2.59
C GLU A 520 19.21 -18.94 -1.93
N ARG A 521 20.46 -19.33 -2.12
CA ARG A 521 20.95 -20.69 -1.81
C ARG A 521 21.65 -20.74 -0.46
N ASN A 522 21.04 -20.20 0.62
CA ASN A 522 21.65 -20.30 1.93
C ASN A 522 21.81 -21.76 2.41
N THR A 523 22.75 -21.94 3.33
CA THR A 523 23.05 -23.25 3.93
C THR A 523 22.80 -23.24 5.45
N VAL A 524 22.04 -22.25 5.93
CA VAL A 524 21.68 -22.12 7.35
C VAL A 524 20.61 -23.15 7.69
N TYR A 525 20.90 -24.03 8.62
CA TYR A 525 19.96 -25.05 9.06
C TYR A 525 19.85 -25.10 10.59
N LEU A 526 18.73 -25.57 11.06
CA LEU A 526 18.50 -25.92 12.45
C LEU A 526 18.05 -27.38 12.56
N THR A 527 18.18 -27.96 13.74
CA THR A 527 17.59 -29.27 14.03
C THR A 527 16.41 -29.12 14.98
N VAL A 528 15.41 -29.98 14.81
CA VAL A 528 14.25 -30.07 15.69
C VAL A 528 13.86 -31.53 15.91
N THR A 529 13.46 -31.88 17.13
CA THR A 529 12.86 -33.17 17.45
C THR A 529 11.42 -32.95 17.92
N PRO A 530 10.40 -33.27 17.10
CA PRO A 530 8.98 -33.11 17.44
C PRO A 530 8.59 -33.89 18.69
N ASN A 531 7.65 -33.34 19.49
CA ASN A 531 7.16 -33.95 20.71
C ASN A 531 6.19 -35.10 20.48
#